data_98b085e2851e156810db6113b841ba67
#
_entry.id   98b085e2851e156810db6113b841ba67
#
_cell.length_a   1.000
_cell.length_b   1.000
_cell.length_c   1.000
_cell.angle_alpha   90.00
_cell.angle_beta   90.00
_cell.angle_gamma   90.00
#
_symmetry.space_group_name_H-M   'P 1'
#
loop_
_entity.id
_entity.type
_entity.pdbx_description
1 polymer ?
#
loop_
_entity_poly.entity_id
_entity_poly.type
_entity_poly.pdbx_seq_one_letter_code
_entity_poly.pdbx_strand_id
1 'polypeptide(L)'
;MDALKQLKLAKNGYIIMSVLFMVLGACLIIWPDCSMAVFCTAVGIMLIVYGLIKILGYFSRDIYCLAFQFDLAFGVLLAAVGIIIIVHRNVVVNLIFGIFGLLILADALFKIQMSIDAKKFGLNLWWRILLVAILTGVLGFLLLIRPFETAEIMMILVGVSVLFEGILNLCVAIYTVKIIKNQKQDIIDMDEY
;
A
#
# COMPACT_ATOMS: atom_id res chain seq x y z
N MET A 1 6.91 -33.09 20.57
CA MET A 1 5.47 -32.93 20.28
C MET A 1 5.10 -31.48 19.93
N ASP A 2 5.89 -30.50 20.36
CA ASP A 2 5.59 -29.06 20.17
C ASP A 2 5.87 -28.52 18.77
N ALA A 3 6.91 -28.96 18.09
CA ALA A 3 7.27 -28.48 16.74
C ALA A 3 6.18 -28.74 15.67
N LEU A 4 5.55 -29.91 15.71
CA LEU A 4 4.44 -30.24 14.79
C LEU A 4 3.18 -29.43 15.08
N LYS A 5 2.94 -29.07 16.33
CA LYS A 5 1.81 -28.24 16.73
C LYS A 5 2.03 -26.79 16.28
N GLN A 6 3.25 -26.29 16.45
CA GLN A 6 3.65 -24.95 15.96
C GLN A 6 3.58 -24.85 14.42
N LEU A 7 4.00 -25.89 13.72
CA LEU A 7 3.93 -25.93 12.25
C LEU A 7 2.49 -25.91 11.73
N LYS A 8 1.59 -26.65 12.39
CA LYS A 8 0.15 -26.64 12.06
C LYS A 8 -0.48 -25.28 12.35
N LEU A 9 -0.09 -24.63 13.45
CA LEU A 9 -0.57 -23.31 13.81
C LEU A 9 -0.12 -22.25 12.80
N ALA A 10 1.16 -22.26 12.43
CA ALA A 10 1.72 -21.38 11.40
C ALA A 10 1.02 -21.57 10.04
N LYS A 11 0.82 -22.84 9.60
CA LYS A 11 0.08 -23.14 8.37
C LYS A 11 -1.32 -22.55 8.37
N ASN A 12 -2.09 -22.77 9.44
CA ASN A 12 -3.45 -22.25 9.51
C ASN A 12 -3.46 -20.73 9.51
N GLY A 13 -2.49 -20.08 10.17
CA GLY A 13 -2.29 -18.64 10.13
C GLY A 13 -2.03 -18.13 8.71
N TYR A 14 -1.12 -18.78 7.97
CA TYR A 14 -0.84 -18.42 6.56
C TYR A 14 -2.06 -18.60 5.65
N ILE A 15 -2.83 -19.67 5.81
CA ILE A 15 -4.05 -19.90 5.02
C ILE A 15 -5.09 -18.81 5.33
N ILE A 16 -5.31 -18.49 6.60
CA ILE A 16 -6.26 -17.44 7.01
C ILE A 16 -5.85 -16.09 6.41
N MET A 17 -4.56 -15.72 6.53
CA MET A 17 -4.04 -14.48 5.95
C MET A 17 -4.17 -14.47 4.42
N SER A 18 -3.89 -15.58 3.74
CA SER A 18 -4.05 -15.69 2.29
C SER A 18 -5.48 -15.47 1.86
N VAL A 19 -6.44 -16.09 2.56
CA VAL A 19 -7.88 -15.93 2.28
C VAL A 19 -8.31 -14.49 2.56
N LEU A 20 -7.84 -13.86 3.64
CA LEU A 20 -8.12 -12.45 3.93
C LEU A 20 -7.61 -11.53 2.82
N PHE A 21 -6.37 -11.74 2.32
CA PHE A 21 -5.84 -10.95 1.21
C PHE A 21 -6.64 -11.16 -0.07
N MET A 22 -7.06 -12.39 -0.37
CA MET A 22 -7.89 -12.67 -1.55
C MET A 22 -9.25 -11.96 -1.46
N VAL A 23 -9.92 -12.02 -0.31
CA VAL A 23 -11.21 -11.34 -0.09
C VAL A 23 -11.03 -9.82 -0.17
N LEU A 24 -9.99 -9.29 0.46
CA LEU A 24 -9.69 -7.86 0.46
C LEU A 24 -9.35 -7.37 -0.95
N GLY A 25 -8.53 -8.09 -1.69
CA GLY A 25 -8.22 -7.78 -3.10
C GLY A 25 -9.46 -7.81 -3.99
N ALA A 26 -10.33 -8.80 -3.82
CA ALA A 26 -11.60 -8.88 -4.54
C ALA A 26 -12.53 -7.71 -4.20
N CYS A 27 -12.65 -7.31 -2.93
CA CYS A 27 -13.42 -6.13 -2.52
C CYS A 27 -12.91 -4.83 -3.14
N LEU A 28 -11.59 -4.66 -3.21
CA LEU A 28 -10.95 -3.49 -3.82
C LEU A 28 -11.25 -3.39 -5.33
N ILE A 29 -11.37 -4.53 -6.03
CA ILE A 29 -11.66 -4.59 -7.46
C ILE A 29 -13.14 -4.34 -7.73
N ILE A 30 -14.03 -4.95 -6.94
CA ILE A 30 -15.49 -4.93 -7.19
C ILE A 30 -16.09 -3.57 -6.77
N TRP A 31 -15.61 -2.99 -5.66
CA TRP A 31 -16.12 -1.73 -5.13
C TRP A 31 -14.97 -0.72 -4.84
N PRO A 32 -14.30 -0.18 -5.86
CA PRO A 32 -13.16 0.71 -5.66
C PRO A 32 -13.54 1.98 -4.91
N ASP A 33 -14.70 2.60 -5.21
CA ASP A 33 -15.21 3.78 -4.52
C ASP A 33 -15.46 3.54 -3.03
N CYS A 34 -16.11 2.42 -2.70
CA CYS A 34 -16.38 2.05 -1.31
C CYS A 34 -15.08 1.79 -0.56
N SER A 35 -14.13 1.11 -1.20
CA SER A 35 -12.82 0.81 -0.63
C SER A 35 -12.01 2.09 -0.39
N MET A 36 -12.05 3.04 -1.32
CA MET A 36 -11.43 4.35 -1.15
C MET A 36 -12.09 5.15 -0.01
N ALA A 37 -13.42 5.08 0.12
CA ALA A 37 -14.14 5.70 1.22
C ALA A 37 -13.74 5.11 2.58
N VAL A 38 -13.67 3.79 2.68
CA VAL A 38 -13.23 3.08 3.89
C VAL A 38 -11.79 3.45 4.24
N PHE A 39 -10.88 3.48 3.26
CA PHE A 39 -9.50 3.87 3.45
C PHE A 39 -9.36 5.30 3.98
N CYS A 40 -10.02 6.27 3.34
CA CYS A 40 -10.03 7.67 3.80
C CYS A 40 -10.61 7.80 5.21
N THR A 41 -11.70 7.08 5.50
CA THR A 41 -12.32 7.10 6.83
C THR A 41 -11.38 6.50 7.88
N ALA A 42 -10.73 5.38 7.59
CA ALA A 42 -9.76 4.74 8.49
C ALA A 42 -8.58 5.69 8.79
N VAL A 43 -7.99 6.28 7.76
CA VAL A 43 -6.89 7.26 7.90
C VAL A 43 -7.36 8.48 8.70
N GLY A 44 -8.55 9.01 8.40
CA GLY A 44 -9.12 10.14 9.13
C GLY A 44 -9.32 9.84 10.62
N ILE A 45 -9.88 8.68 10.95
CA ILE A 45 -10.05 8.23 12.35
C ILE A 45 -8.69 8.07 13.04
N MET A 46 -7.70 7.46 12.39
CA MET A 46 -6.35 7.33 12.95
C MET A 46 -5.72 8.68 13.27
N LEU A 47 -5.87 9.67 12.38
CA LEU A 47 -5.36 11.02 12.59
C LEU A 47 -6.07 11.73 13.75
N ILE A 48 -7.39 11.57 13.86
CA ILE A 48 -8.18 12.14 14.98
C ILE A 48 -7.72 11.51 16.30
N VAL A 49 -7.64 10.19 16.37
CA VAL A 49 -7.22 9.48 17.59
C VAL A 49 -5.78 9.88 17.97
N TYR A 50 -4.87 9.95 17.02
CA TYR A 50 -3.50 10.39 17.26
C TYR A 50 -3.43 11.86 17.70
N GLY A 51 -4.23 12.73 17.08
CA GLY A 51 -4.37 14.13 17.49
C GLY A 51 -4.90 14.27 18.92
N LEU A 52 -5.92 13.48 19.29
CA LEU A 52 -6.46 13.47 20.65
C LEU A 52 -5.41 12.98 21.67
N ILE A 53 -4.64 11.93 21.35
CA ILE A 53 -3.56 11.44 22.22
C ILE A 53 -2.53 12.55 22.47
N LYS A 54 -2.15 13.31 21.43
CA LYS A 54 -1.22 14.45 21.56
C LYS A 54 -1.80 15.58 22.42
N ILE A 55 -3.08 15.92 22.25
CA ILE A 55 -3.78 16.92 23.07
C ILE A 55 -3.82 16.48 24.54
N LEU A 56 -4.16 15.21 24.80
CA LEU A 56 -4.17 14.66 26.16
C LEU A 56 -2.76 14.63 26.77
N GLY A 57 -1.73 14.32 25.97
CA GLY A 57 -0.33 14.36 26.39
C GLY A 57 0.10 15.76 26.83
N TYR A 58 -0.33 16.82 26.13
CA TYR A 58 -0.05 18.20 26.52
C TYR A 58 -0.67 18.58 27.88
N PHE A 59 -1.88 18.09 28.18
CA PHE A 59 -2.55 18.36 29.48
C PHE A 59 -2.03 17.47 30.63
N SER A 60 -1.20 16.47 30.34
CA SER A 60 -0.53 15.68 31.35
C SER A 60 0.51 16.53 32.07
N ARG A 61 0.39 16.64 33.40
CA ARG A 61 1.25 17.49 34.24
C ARG A 61 2.63 16.86 34.55
N ASP A 62 3.20 16.11 33.63
CA ASP A 62 4.48 15.45 33.86
C ASP A 62 5.67 16.38 33.59
N ILE A 63 6.83 16.01 34.20
CA ILE A 63 8.12 16.70 34.14
C ILE A 63 8.62 16.91 32.70
N TYR A 64 8.06 16.18 31.74
CA TYR A 64 8.37 16.23 30.29
C TYR A 64 7.60 17.33 29.52
N CYS A 65 6.87 18.21 30.19
CA CYS A 65 6.05 19.25 29.57
C CYS A 65 6.85 20.14 28.60
N LEU A 66 8.16 20.30 28.80
CA LEU A 66 9.04 21.08 27.92
C LEU A 66 9.29 20.35 26.57
N ALA A 67 9.27 19.02 26.55
CA ALA A 67 9.46 18.24 25.32
C ALA A 67 8.20 18.21 24.44
N PHE A 68 7.01 18.43 25.02
CA PHE A 68 5.73 18.33 24.34
C PHE A 68 5.03 19.68 24.11
N GLN A 69 5.76 20.80 24.20
CA GLN A 69 5.15 22.13 24.08
C GLN A 69 4.43 22.42 22.75
N PHE A 70 4.80 21.72 21.66
CA PHE A 70 4.15 21.83 20.35
C PHE A 70 3.04 20.78 20.12
N ASP A 71 2.86 19.83 21.04
CA ASP A 71 1.92 18.71 20.86
C ASP A 71 0.46 19.17 20.84
N LEU A 72 0.12 20.26 21.53
CA LEU A 72 -1.24 20.83 21.44
C LEU A 72 -1.54 21.31 20.01
N ALA A 73 -0.65 22.12 19.44
CA ALA A 73 -0.85 22.65 18.09
C ALA A 73 -0.90 21.54 17.02
N PHE A 74 0.05 20.59 17.11
CA PHE A 74 0.05 19.42 16.23
C PHE A 74 -1.18 18.54 16.44
N GLY A 75 -1.63 18.32 17.68
CA GLY A 75 -2.79 17.53 17.99
C GLY A 75 -4.08 18.12 17.40
N VAL A 76 -4.28 19.42 17.56
CA VAL A 76 -5.41 20.14 16.97
C VAL A 76 -5.34 20.11 15.45
N LEU A 77 -4.17 20.32 14.84
CA LEU A 77 -3.99 20.29 13.40
C LEU A 77 -4.29 18.89 12.84
N LEU A 78 -3.78 17.84 13.47
CA LEU A 78 -4.01 16.44 13.04
C LEU A 78 -5.50 16.07 13.16
N ALA A 79 -6.17 16.47 14.25
CA ALA A 79 -7.58 16.23 14.42
C ALA A 79 -8.41 16.97 13.35
N ALA A 80 -8.09 18.24 13.07
CA ALA A 80 -8.74 19.02 12.03
C ALA A 80 -8.55 18.40 10.63
N VAL A 81 -7.33 17.99 10.28
CA VAL A 81 -7.03 17.29 9.01
C VAL A 81 -7.81 15.97 8.93
N GLY A 82 -7.85 15.19 10.01
CA GLY A 82 -8.62 13.95 10.07
C GLY A 82 -10.12 14.17 9.81
N ILE A 83 -10.70 15.21 10.39
CA ILE A 83 -12.11 15.59 10.14
C ILE A 83 -12.31 16.00 8.68
N ILE A 84 -11.41 16.81 8.12
CA ILE A 84 -11.48 17.25 6.71
C ILE A 84 -11.45 16.05 5.77
N ILE A 85 -10.58 15.07 6.03
CA ILE A 85 -10.47 13.83 5.21
C ILE A 85 -11.79 13.06 5.23
N ILE A 86 -12.45 12.95 6.39
CA ILE A 86 -13.71 12.20 6.50
C ILE A 86 -14.86 12.95 5.80
N VAL A 87 -14.97 14.26 6.01
CA VAL A 87 -16.08 15.06 5.49
C VAL A 87 -15.95 15.36 4.01
N HIS A 88 -14.74 15.69 3.56
CA HIS A 88 -14.45 16.13 2.18
C HIS A 88 -13.54 15.18 1.43
N ARG A 89 -13.78 13.86 1.55
CA ARG A 89 -12.92 12.81 0.98
C ARG A 89 -12.59 13.04 -0.50
N ASN A 90 -13.59 13.40 -1.33
CA ASN A 90 -13.40 13.59 -2.78
C ASN A 90 -12.45 14.76 -3.08
N VAL A 91 -12.54 15.84 -2.30
CA VAL A 91 -11.65 17.00 -2.45
C VAL A 91 -10.23 16.63 -2.06
N VAL A 92 -10.07 15.88 -0.95
CA VAL A 92 -8.76 15.43 -0.48
C VAL A 92 -8.12 14.45 -1.46
N VAL A 93 -8.89 13.48 -1.97
CA VAL A 93 -8.42 12.53 -2.99
C VAL A 93 -7.99 13.29 -4.25
N ASN A 94 -8.83 14.18 -4.77
CA ASN A 94 -8.51 14.98 -5.95
C ASN A 94 -7.23 15.82 -5.75
N LEU A 95 -7.05 16.40 -4.58
CA LEU A 95 -5.87 17.20 -4.26
C LEU A 95 -4.61 16.33 -4.20
N ILE A 96 -4.67 15.20 -3.51
CA ILE A 96 -3.52 14.29 -3.38
C ILE A 96 -3.12 13.73 -4.74
N PHE A 97 -4.08 13.18 -5.51
CA PHE A 97 -3.79 12.61 -6.82
C PHE A 97 -3.41 13.69 -7.85
N GLY A 98 -3.95 14.90 -7.73
CA GLY A 98 -3.53 16.05 -8.54
C GLY A 98 -2.06 16.42 -8.28
N ILE A 99 -1.61 16.45 -7.02
CA ILE A 99 -0.20 16.67 -6.67
C ILE A 99 0.68 15.54 -7.22
N PHE A 100 0.27 14.28 -7.07
CA PHE A 100 1.00 13.15 -7.67
C PHE A 100 1.05 13.25 -9.18
N GLY A 101 -0.01 13.67 -9.85
CA GLY A 101 -0.04 13.92 -11.30
C GLY A 101 1.01 14.93 -11.72
N LEU A 102 1.15 16.02 -10.98
CA LEU A 102 2.15 17.04 -11.23
C LEU A 102 3.59 16.52 -11.03
N LEU A 103 3.82 15.74 -9.97
CA LEU A 103 5.12 15.11 -9.71
C LEU A 103 5.50 14.10 -10.79
N ILE A 104 4.54 13.28 -11.25
CA ILE A 104 4.75 12.31 -12.32
C ILE A 104 5.00 13.00 -13.66
N LEU A 105 4.34 14.13 -13.93
CA LEU A 105 4.64 14.95 -15.11
C LEU A 105 6.06 15.51 -15.06
N ALA A 106 6.50 16.01 -13.91
CA ALA A 106 7.88 16.48 -13.74
C ALA A 106 8.90 15.36 -13.99
N ASP A 107 8.65 14.17 -13.43
CA ASP A 107 9.47 12.96 -13.66
C ASP A 107 9.51 12.57 -15.16
N ALA A 108 8.38 12.65 -15.86
CA ALA A 108 8.31 12.38 -17.29
C ALA A 108 9.17 13.38 -18.10
N LEU A 109 9.15 14.67 -17.75
CA LEU A 109 10.00 15.69 -18.39
C LEU A 109 11.49 15.39 -18.17
N PHE A 110 11.90 15.00 -16.96
CA PHE A 110 13.28 14.59 -16.70
C PHE A 110 13.68 13.36 -17.52
N LYS A 111 12.79 12.37 -17.66
CA LYS A 111 13.04 11.18 -18.50
C LYS A 111 13.15 11.52 -19.98
N ILE A 112 12.35 12.50 -20.49
CA ILE A 112 12.48 12.99 -21.85
C ILE A 112 13.86 13.61 -22.04
N GLN A 113 14.29 14.47 -21.11
CA GLN A 113 15.63 15.08 -21.17
C GLN A 113 16.73 14.01 -21.15
N MET A 114 16.64 13.04 -20.23
CA MET A 114 17.59 11.90 -20.20
C MET A 114 17.64 11.14 -21.52
N SER A 115 16.50 10.93 -22.17
CA SER A 115 16.43 10.25 -23.47
C SER A 115 17.15 11.04 -24.58
N ILE A 116 16.96 12.37 -24.60
CA ILE A 116 17.62 13.26 -25.56
C ILE A 116 19.14 13.21 -25.35
N ASP A 117 19.59 13.27 -24.10
CA ASP A 117 21.02 13.23 -23.79
C ASP A 117 21.62 11.85 -24.09
N ALA A 118 20.91 10.74 -23.79
CA ALA A 118 21.30 9.39 -24.16
C ALA A 118 21.50 9.25 -25.69
N LYS A 119 20.63 9.88 -26.49
CA LYS A 119 20.77 9.92 -27.95
C LYS A 119 22.03 10.67 -28.38
N LYS A 120 22.34 11.82 -27.75
CA LYS A 120 23.57 12.59 -28.04
C LYS A 120 24.83 11.81 -27.73
N PHE A 121 24.81 10.99 -26.67
CA PHE A 121 25.92 10.10 -26.31
C PHE A 121 26.00 8.81 -27.13
N GLY A 122 25.14 8.62 -28.13
CA GLY A 122 25.16 7.46 -29.03
C GLY A 122 24.65 6.16 -28.40
N LEU A 123 23.91 6.21 -27.33
CA LEU A 123 23.33 5.03 -26.69
C LEU A 123 22.16 4.49 -27.50
N ASN A 124 22.21 3.22 -27.94
CA ASN A 124 21.16 2.61 -28.76
C ASN A 124 19.81 2.44 -28.05
N LEU A 125 19.77 2.58 -26.72
CA LEU A 125 18.59 2.36 -25.89
C LEU A 125 17.76 3.66 -25.62
N TRP A 126 18.15 4.81 -26.20
CA TRP A 126 17.51 6.11 -25.96
C TRP A 126 15.99 6.10 -26.24
N TRP A 127 15.56 5.34 -27.26
CA TRP A 127 14.15 5.25 -27.64
C TRP A 127 13.28 4.54 -26.59
N ARG A 128 13.83 3.56 -25.83
CA ARG A 128 13.12 2.89 -24.73
C ARG A 128 12.85 3.87 -23.59
N ILE A 129 13.83 4.70 -23.27
CA ILE A 129 13.69 5.74 -22.25
C ILE A 129 12.61 6.74 -22.69
N LEU A 130 12.63 7.14 -23.98
CA LEU A 130 11.63 8.04 -24.54
C LEU A 130 10.22 7.44 -24.46
N LEU A 131 10.06 6.17 -24.80
CA LEU A 131 8.77 5.49 -24.75
C LEU A 131 8.22 5.46 -23.32
N VAL A 132 9.04 5.09 -22.34
CA VAL A 132 8.67 5.12 -20.93
C VAL A 132 8.33 6.54 -20.47
N ALA A 133 9.10 7.54 -20.91
CA ALA A 133 8.84 8.94 -20.57
C ALA A 133 7.48 9.42 -21.10
N ILE A 134 7.13 9.07 -22.34
CA ILE A 134 5.83 9.41 -22.93
C ILE A 134 4.69 8.71 -22.16
N LEU A 135 4.81 7.42 -21.88
CA LEU A 135 3.82 6.69 -21.08
C LEU A 135 3.63 7.31 -19.69
N THR A 136 4.74 7.62 -19.02
CA THR A 136 4.71 8.29 -17.71
C THR A 136 4.05 9.67 -17.80
N GLY A 137 4.36 10.44 -18.88
CA GLY A 137 3.77 11.76 -19.12
C GLY A 137 2.27 11.70 -19.35
N VAL A 138 1.79 10.74 -20.13
CA VAL A 138 0.35 10.52 -20.37
C VAL A 138 -0.36 10.16 -19.05
N LEU A 139 0.22 9.27 -18.24
CA LEU A 139 -0.34 8.92 -16.94
C LEU A 139 -0.40 10.13 -15.99
N GLY A 140 0.69 10.91 -15.89
CA GLY A 140 0.71 12.13 -15.08
C GLY A 140 -0.32 13.16 -15.51
N PHE A 141 -0.51 13.31 -16.84
CA PHE A 141 -1.51 14.21 -17.39
C PHE A 141 -2.95 13.76 -17.12
N LEU A 142 -3.23 12.46 -17.24
CA LEU A 142 -4.53 11.89 -16.86
C LEU A 142 -4.83 12.09 -15.38
N LEU A 143 -3.85 11.87 -14.51
CA LEU A 143 -3.98 12.10 -13.07
C LEU A 143 -4.33 13.57 -12.74
N LEU A 144 -3.82 14.50 -13.53
CA LEU A 144 -4.04 15.93 -13.32
C LEU A 144 -5.43 16.38 -13.77
N ILE A 145 -5.93 15.81 -14.88
CA ILE A 145 -7.24 16.20 -15.44
C ILE A 145 -8.39 15.49 -14.74
N ARG A 146 -8.21 14.17 -14.42
CA ARG A 146 -9.24 13.33 -13.83
C ARG A 146 -8.70 12.54 -12.63
N PRO A 147 -8.33 13.25 -11.56
CA PRO A 147 -7.67 12.61 -10.42
C PRO A 147 -8.53 11.55 -9.76
N PHE A 148 -9.86 11.74 -9.66
CA PHE A 148 -10.76 10.79 -9.02
C PHE A 148 -10.89 9.48 -9.82
N GLU A 149 -11.16 9.56 -11.13
CA GLU A 149 -11.25 8.37 -12.00
C GLU A 149 -9.93 7.58 -12.02
N THR A 150 -8.80 8.30 -11.99
CA THR A 150 -7.48 7.65 -11.95
C THR A 150 -7.20 7.03 -10.58
N ALA A 151 -7.71 7.62 -9.48
CA ALA A 151 -7.64 7.04 -8.15
C ALA A 151 -8.40 5.70 -8.08
N GLU A 152 -9.57 5.59 -8.71
CA GLU A 152 -10.31 4.33 -8.83
C GLU A 152 -9.51 3.26 -9.57
N ILE A 153 -8.91 3.60 -10.71
CA ILE A 153 -8.04 2.68 -11.47
C ILE A 153 -6.86 2.22 -10.60
N MET A 154 -6.24 3.11 -9.84
CA MET A 154 -5.17 2.76 -8.91
C MET A 154 -5.65 1.81 -7.81
N MET A 155 -6.86 2.01 -7.28
CA MET A 155 -7.45 1.09 -6.30
C MET A 155 -7.68 -0.30 -6.89
N ILE A 156 -8.13 -0.40 -8.14
CA ILE A 156 -8.27 -1.68 -8.84
C ILE A 156 -6.91 -2.36 -9.02
N LEU A 157 -5.87 -1.63 -9.42
CA LEU A 157 -4.51 -2.16 -9.58
C LEU A 157 -3.94 -2.68 -8.24
N VAL A 158 -4.14 -1.93 -7.16
CA VAL A 158 -3.77 -2.39 -5.81
C VAL A 158 -4.56 -3.64 -5.44
N GLY A 159 -5.87 -3.68 -5.73
CA GLY A 159 -6.71 -4.84 -5.50
C GLY A 159 -6.22 -6.09 -6.24
N VAL A 160 -5.84 -5.96 -7.51
CA VAL A 160 -5.24 -7.03 -8.31
C VAL A 160 -3.93 -7.51 -7.67
N SER A 161 -3.06 -6.60 -7.26
CA SER A 161 -1.78 -6.95 -6.61
C SER A 161 -2.00 -7.72 -5.30
N VAL A 162 -2.91 -7.24 -4.45
CA VAL A 162 -3.26 -7.89 -3.17
C VAL A 162 -3.90 -9.27 -3.40
N LEU A 163 -4.72 -9.41 -4.44
CA LEU A 163 -5.33 -10.69 -4.79
C LEU A 163 -4.26 -11.70 -5.24
N PHE A 164 -3.33 -11.30 -6.10
CA PHE A 164 -2.20 -12.14 -6.50
C PHE A 164 -1.32 -12.53 -5.30
N GLU A 165 -1.04 -11.61 -4.39
CA GLU A 165 -0.31 -11.88 -3.16
C GLU A 165 -1.01 -12.95 -2.31
N GLY A 166 -2.34 -12.84 -2.16
CA GLY A 166 -3.16 -13.84 -1.48
C GLY A 166 -3.07 -15.23 -2.13
N ILE A 167 -3.14 -15.30 -3.46
CA ILE A 167 -3.01 -16.55 -4.21
C ILE A 167 -1.61 -17.15 -4.05
N LEU A 168 -0.55 -16.35 -4.18
CA LEU A 168 0.84 -16.80 -4.01
C LEU A 168 1.08 -17.33 -2.61
N ASN A 169 0.64 -16.62 -1.58
CA ASN A 169 0.76 -17.04 -0.18
C ASN A 169 0.00 -18.36 0.08
N LEU A 170 -1.17 -18.54 -0.52
CA LEU A 170 -1.92 -19.79 -0.44
C LEU A 170 -1.16 -20.94 -1.10
N CYS A 171 -0.62 -20.71 -2.30
CA CYS A 171 0.20 -21.69 -3.01
C CYS A 171 1.42 -22.11 -2.17
N VAL A 172 2.16 -21.14 -1.63
CA VAL A 172 3.33 -21.39 -0.77
C VAL A 172 2.94 -22.23 0.46
N ALA A 173 1.84 -21.87 1.14
CA ALA A 173 1.36 -22.61 2.31
C ALA A 173 1.01 -24.07 1.98
N ILE A 174 0.40 -24.33 0.82
CA ILE A 174 0.02 -25.67 0.37
C ILE A 174 1.28 -26.49 -0.03
N TYR A 175 2.19 -25.89 -0.83
CA TYR A 175 3.39 -26.56 -1.31
C TYR A 175 4.37 -26.90 -0.18
N THR A 176 4.59 -25.97 0.75
CA THR A 176 5.48 -26.19 1.90
C THR A 176 5.04 -27.37 2.73
N VAL A 177 3.72 -27.51 2.95
CA VAL A 177 3.19 -28.65 3.71
C VAL A 177 3.35 -29.99 2.97
N LYS A 178 3.20 -29.99 1.65
CA LYS A 178 3.38 -31.20 0.83
C LYS A 178 4.82 -31.70 0.89
N ILE A 179 5.80 -30.80 0.82
CA ILE A 179 7.24 -31.14 0.91
C ILE A 179 7.55 -31.75 2.27
N ILE A 180 7.09 -31.14 3.38
CA ILE A 180 7.37 -31.63 4.73
C ILE A 180 6.72 -33.00 4.97
N LYS A 181 5.53 -33.25 4.41
CA LYS A 181 4.86 -34.54 4.53
C LYS A 181 5.61 -35.64 3.79
N ASN A 182 6.14 -35.36 2.59
CA ASN A 182 6.93 -36.31 1.81
C ASN A 182 8.28 -36.63 2.48
N GLN A 183 9.01 -35.61 2.95
CA GLN A 183 10.28 -35.83 3.69
C GLN A 183 10.10 -36.69 4.95
N LYS A 184 8.97 -36.56 5.64
CA LYS A 184 8.70 -37.38 6.83
C LYS A 184 8.40 -38.83 6.46
N GLN A 185 7.80 -39.10 5.32
CA GLN A 185 7.57 -40.45 4.80
C GLN A 185 8.92 -41.13 4.45
N ASP A 186 9.80 -40.42 3.73
CA ASP A 186 11.14 -40.91 3.36
C ASP A 186 12.02 -41.26 4.57
N ILE A 187 11.89 -40.51 5.69
CA ILE A 187 12.64 -40.78 6.91
C ILE A 187 12.10 -42.05 7.61
N ILE A 188 10.78 -42.24 7.64
CA ILE A 188 10.17 -43.44 8.27
C ILE A 188 10.53 -44.69 7.49
N ASP A 189 10.54 -44.63 6.16
CA ASP A 189 10.91 -45.75 5.29
C ASP A 189 12.42 -46.09 5.38
N MET A 190 13.30 -45.15 5.77
CA MET A 190 14.72 -45.40 6.03
C MET A 190 15.00 -46.01 7.42
N ASP A 191 14.14 -45.79 8.40
CA ASP A 191 14.27 -46.37 9.74
C ASP A 191 13.73 -47.82 9.83
N GLU A 192 13.04 -48.32 8.78
CA GLU A 192 12.53 -49.71 8.70
C GLU A 192 13.49 -50.67 7.99
N TYR A 193 14.65 -50.22 7.48
CA TYR A 193 15.71 -51.04 6.88
C TYR A 193 16.92 -51.14 7.80
#